data_a2f32a795d5100d547eaf2b32b742c64
#
_entry.id   a2f32a795d5100d547eaf2b32b742c64
#
_cell.length_a   1.000
_cell.length_b   1.000
_cell.length_c   1.000
_cell.angle_alpha   90.00
_cell.angle_beta   90.00
_cell.angle_gamma   90.00
#
_symmetry.space_group_name_H-M   'P 1'
#
loop_
_entity.id
_entity.type
_entity.pdbx_description
1 polymer ?
#
loop_
_entity_poly.entity_id
_entity_poly.type
_entity_poly.pdbx_seq_one_letter_code
_entity_poly.pdbx_strand_id
1 'polypeptide(L)'
;MLLIAGFLPTQSADPQTNFFNGEQIKVVAGFAAAGIIDPWARLDTQYTREYIPGNPDLVAQKVPGSGLVIAANAAEPTACGIVTATDAQKLVGGPLDVKEFVKIPTANGPGTYDSICTYIAKGGNFENAVAASRLLDVTLHFLNSADEMKSIYEGSIDQYRQMAQAPDAPFKNATITSIDGFGDKAFVLEAVTDPKTGYKSALIVFYKGKVGGSVGAWKKPDSSLETTKAVLRHILSKLP
;
A
#
# COMPACT_ATOMS: atom_id res chain seq x y z
N MET A 1 -16.20 -35.53 61.68
CA MET A 1 -15.45 -34.41 61.07
C MET A 1 -15.74 -34.45 59.59
N LEU A 2 -16.65 -33.62 59.11
CA LEU A 2 -17.17 -33.64 57.74
C LEU A 2 -16.49 -32.46 56.99
N LEU A 3 -15.63 -32.78 56.01
CA LEU A 3 -14.99 -31.79 55.13
C LEU A 3 -15.95 -31.51 53.96
N ILE A 4 -16.54 -30.32 53.94
CA ILE A 4 -17.29 -29.81 52.80
C ILE A 4 -16.29 -29.10 51.88
N ALA A 5 -15.96 -29.74 50.74
CA ALA A 5 -15.20 -29.12 49.69
C ALA A 5 -16.15 -28.22 48.89
N GLY A 6 -16.04 -26.91 49.09
CA GLY A 6 -16.75 -25.91 48.29
C GLY A 6 -16.19 -25.84 46.88
N PHE A 7 -17.00 -26.25 45.88
CA PHE A 7 -16.78 -25.96 44.47
C PHE A 7 -17.07 -24.47 44.25
N LEU A 8 -16.01 -23.69 44.02
CA LEU A 8 -16.15 -22.36 43.44
C LEU A 8 -16.41 -22.52 41.94
N PRO A 9 -17.50 -21.96 41.43
CA PRO A 9 -17.65 -21.91 39.98
C PRO A 9 -16.56 -21.02 39.37
N THR A 10 -15.73 -21.62 38.54
CA THR A 10 -14.86 -20.83 37.63
C THR A 10 -15.83 -20.14 36.67
N GLN A 11 -16.01 -18.82 36.85
CA GLN A 11 -16.59 -17.99 35.81
C GLN A 11 -15.64 -18.06 34.61
N SER A 12 -15.98 -18.85 33.62
CA SER A 12 -15.42 -18.69 32.27
C SER A 12 -15.78 -17.27 31.82
N ALA A 13 -14.78 -16.43 31.61
CA ALA A 13 -15.00 -15.17 30.93
C ALA A 13 -15.69 -15.48 29.61
N ASP A 14 -16.92 -15.02 29.48
CA ASP A 14 -17.68 -15.11 28.24
C ASP A 14 -16.84 -14.41 27.16
N PRO A 15 -16.47 -15.09 26.07
CA PRO A 15 -15.78 -14.40 25.00
C PRO A 15 -16.69 -13.25 24.57
N GLN A 16 -16.12 -12.05 24.38
CA GLN A 16 -16.84 -10.83 23.96
C GLN A 16 -17.44 -10.99 22.55
N THR A 17 -18.25 -12.01 22.36
CA THR A 17 -18.79 -12.42 21.07
C THR A 17 -19.83 -11.46 20.50
N ASN A 18 -20.28 -10.47 21.30
CA ASN A 18 -21.39 -9.60 20.88
C ASN A 18 -21.10 -8.10 21.03
N PHE A 19 -19.86 -7.70 21.30
CA PHE A 19 -19.54 -6.30 21.54
C PHE A 19 -19.92 -5.37 20.38
N PHE A 20 -19.78 -5.86 19.15
CA PHE A 20 -20.12 -5.09 17.94
C PHE A 20 -21.37 -5.58 17.22
N ASN A 21 -22.20 -6.41 17.87
CA ASN A 21 -23.41 -6.94 17.23
C ASN A 21 -24.42 -5.83 16.94
N GLY A 22 -24.75 -5.65 15.65
CA GLY A 22 -25.64 -4.60 15.19
C GLY A 22 -25.00 -3.22 15.07
N GLU A 23 -23.69 -3.08 15.37
CA GLU A 23 -22.97 -1.82 15.26
C GLU A 23 -22.41 -1.62 13.84
N GLN A 24 -22.32 -0.37 13.42
CA GLN A 24 -21.64 0.00 12.20
C GLN A 24 -20.26 0.56 12.52
N ILE A 25 -19.20 -0.08 12.02
CA ILE A 25 -17.83 0.41 12.14
C ILE A 25 -17.46 1.13 10.85
N LYS A 26 -17.08 2.41 10.97
CA LYS A 26 -16.59 3.19 9.83
C LYS A 26 -15.08 3.03 9.68
N VAL A 27 -14.66 2.44 8.60
CA VAL A 27 -13.26 2.41 8.20
C VAL A 27 -12.99 3.66 7.37
N VAL A 28 -12.27 4.62 7.94
CA VAL A 28 -11.97 5.88 7.26
C VAL A 28 -10.71 5.72 6.42
N ALA A 29 -10.89 5.72 5.10
CA ALA A 29 -9.77 5.75 4.16
C ALA A 29 -9.51 7.20 3.73
N GLY A 30 -8.37 7.76 4.14
CA GLY A 30 -7.93 9.14 3.81
C GLY A 30 -7.51 9.34 2.35
N PHE A 31 -7.81 8.39 1.47
CA PHE A 31 -7.36 8.36 0.09
C PHE A 31 -8.49 8.75 -0.86
N ALA A 32 -8.10 9.34 -2.01
CA ALA A 32 -9.03 9.58 -3.09
C ALA A 32 -9.59 8.28 -3.65
N ALA A 33 -10.87 8.28 -4.02
CA ALA A 33 -11.50 7.16 -4.71
C ALA A 33 -10.70 6.78 -5.96
N ALA A 34 -10.53 5.47 -6.20
CA ALA A 34 -9.82 4.91 -7.36
C ALA A 34 -8.27 5.01 -7.37
N GLY A 35 -7.62 5.39 -6.27
CA GLY A 35 -6.19 5.10 -6.11
C GLY A 35 -5.93 3.60 -5.91
N ILE A 36 -4.68 3.17 -6.06
CA ILE A 36 -4.25 1.77 -5.84
C ILE A 36 -4.68 1.25 -4.45
N ILE A 37 -4.87 2.13 -3.49
CA ILE A 37 -5.26 1.83 -2.09
C ILE A 37 -6.79 1.71 -1.92
N ASP A 38 -7.63 2.26 -2.81
CA ASP A 38 -9.08 2.13 -2.71
C ASP A 38 -9.58 0.68 -2.79
N PRO A 39 -9.07 -0.17 -3.68
CA PRO A 39 -9.37 -1.61 -3.66
C PRO A 39 -8.96 -2.30 -2.37
N TRP A 40 -7.87 -1.87 -1.73
CA TRP A 40 -7.40 -2.41 -0.45
C TRP A 40 -8.35 -2.08 0.69
N ALA A 41 -8.75 -0.82 0.84
CA ALA A 41 -9.70 -0.43 1.88
C ALA A 41 -11.05 -1.14 1.74
N ARG A 42 -11.49 -1.40 0.50
CA ARG A 42 -12.70 -2.17 0.24
C ARG A 42 -12.52 -3.66 0.54
N LEU A 43 -11.37 -4.21 0.16
CA LEU A 43 -11.04 -5.61 0.44
C LEU A 43 -10.93 -5.83 1.96
N ASP A 44 -10.22 -4.96 2.68
CA ASP A 44 -10.11 -5.01 4.13
C ASP A 44 -11.48 -4.94 4.80
N THR A 45 -12.36 -4.04 4.38
CA THR A 45 -13.72 -3.96 4.96
C THR A 45 -14.53 -5.21 4.69
N GLN A 46 -14.38 -5.83 3.53
CA GLN A 46 -15.12 -7.03 3.16
C GLN A 46 -14.64 -8.27 3.92
N TYR A 47 -13.33 -8.45 4.08
CA TYR A 47 -12.77 -9.64 4.73
C TYR A 47 -12.59 -9.49 6.24
N THR A 48 -12.28 -8.31 6.75
CA THR A 48 -12.10 -8.07 8.18
C THR A 48 -13.40 -8.25 8.97
N ARG A 49 -14.54 -8.00 8.35
CA ARG A 49 -15.86 -8.17 8.97
C ARG A 49 -16.03 -9.56 9.60
N GLU A 50 -15.60 -10.61 8.92
CA GLU A 50 -15.77 -12.00 9.39
C GLU A 50 -14.91 -12.33 10.62
N TYR A 51 -13.85 -11.54 10.88
CA TYR A 51 -12.94 -11.75 12.00
C TYR A 51 -13.24 -10.88 13.21
N ILE A 52 -14.21 -9.95 13.10
CA ILE A 52 -14.60 -9.11 14.22
C ILE A 52 -15.76 -9.77 14.97
N PRO A 53 -15.63 -10.06 16.28
CA PRO A 53 -16.71 -10.61 17.06
C PRO A 53 -17.98 -9.75 16.99
N GLY A 54 -19.12 -10.38 16.68
CA GLY A 54 -20.39 -9.68 16.47
C GLY A 54 -20.69 -9.34 15.01
N ASN A 55 -19.76 -9.60 14.07
CA ASN A 55 -19.95 -9.42 12.63
C ASN A 55 -20.57 -8.05 12.27
N PRO A 56 -19.94 -6.92 12.72
CA PRO A 56 -20.47 -5.59 12.52
C PRO A 56 -20.57 -5.23 11.03
N ASP A 57 -21.37 -4.22 10.72
CA ASP A 57 -21.39 -3.68 9.38
C ASP A 57 -20.19 -2.75 9.17
N LEU A 58 -19.24 -3.13 8.28
CA LEU A 58 -18.06 -2.33 7.98
C LEU A 58 -18.33 -1.44 6.77
N VAL A 59 -18.32 -0.12 6.98
CA VAL A 59 -18.51 0.86 5.92
C VAL A 59 -17.21 1.60 5.65
N ALA A 60 -16.65 1.43 4.45
CA ALA A 60 -15.53 2.23 3.98
C ALA A 60 -16.00 3.67 3.71
N GLN A 61 -15.63 4.59 4.58
CA GLN A 61 -15.91 6.03 4.39
C GLN A 61 -14.67 6.70 3.79
N LYS A 62 -14.82 7.24 2.60
CA LYS A 62 -13.79 8.07 1.96
C LYS A 62 -13.90 9.50 2.48
N VAL A 63 -12.78 10.04 2.94
CA VAL A 63 -12.67 11.44 3.32
C VAL A 63 -11.59 12.09 2.44
N PRO A 64 -11.94 12.61 1.27
CA PRO A 64 -10.99 13.29 0.40
C PRO A 64 -10.37 14.48 1.15
N GLY A 65 -9.04 14.54 1.17
CA GLY A 65 -8.32 15.69 1.75
C GLY A 65 -8.06 15.63 3.25
N SER A 66 -8.44 14.58 3.95
CA SER A 66 -8.06 14.38 5.36
C SER A 66 -6.64 13.83 5.52
N GLY A 67 -5.72 14.24 4.65
CA GLY A 67 -4.30 14.04 4.92
C GLY A 67 -3.96 14.76 6.21
N LEU A 68 -3.72 14.00 7.27
CA LEU A 68 -3.19 14.53 8.51
C LEU A 68 -1.81 15.11 8.19
N VAL A 69 -1.75 16.41 7.96
CA VAL A 69 -0.47 17.13 7.85
C VAL A 69 0.10 17.23 9.26
N ILE A 70 0.78 16.19 9.70
CA ILE A 70 1.67 16.32 10.85
C ILE A 70 2.90 17.04 10.32
N ALA A 71 3.13 18.26 10.79
CA ALA A 71 4.32 19.04 10.46
C ALA A 71 5.58 18.19 10.72
N ALA A 72 6.26 17.80 9.66
CA ALA A 72 7.45 16.98 9.74
C ALA A 72 8.58 17.79 10.38
N ASN A 73 9.21 17.25 11.40
CA ASN A 73 10.58 17.64 11.75
C ASN A 73 11.49 17.35 10.54
N ALA A 74 12.30 18.32 10.14
CA ALA A 74 12.98 18.43 8.85
C ALA A 74 14.05 17.36 8.52
N ALA A 75 14.04 16.19 9.17
CA ALA A 75 15.10 15.19 9.06
C ALA A 75 14.70 13.80 8.58
N GLU A 76 13.42 13.50 8.47
CA GLU A 76 12.99 12.14 8.09
C GLU A 76 12.68 12.06 6.61
N PRO A 77 13.21 11.02 5.90
CA PRO A 77 13.01 10.89 4.47
C PRO A 77 11.54 10.67 4.09
N THR A 78 11.10 11.25 2.97
CA THR A 78 9.77 11.03 2.41
C THR A 78 9.87 10.54 0.97
N ALA A 79 8.83 9.91 0.46
CA ALA A 79 8.79 9.44 -0.92
C ALA A 79 9.00 10.60 -1.91
N CYS A 80 8.32 11.75 -1.71
CA CYS A 80 8.50 12.94 -2.54
C CYS A 80 9.86 13.65 -2.31
N GLY A 81 10.47 13.48 -1.14
CA GLY A 81 11.82 13.97 -0.87
C GLY A 81 12.90 13.13 -1.56
N ILE A 82 12.68 11.81 -1.65
CA ILE A 82 13.58 10.87 -2.33
C ILE A 82 13.44 11.00 -3.85
N VAL A 83 12.22 11.05 -4.36
CA VAL A 83 11.95 11.31 -5.78
C VAL A 83 11.31 12.68 -5.89
N THR A 84 12.08 13.69 -6.24
CA THR A 84 11.57 15.06 -6.36
C THR A 84 10.73 15.24 -7.63
N ALA A 85 9.93 16.31 -7.71
CA ALA A 85 9.17 16.63 -8.93
C ALA A 85 10.08 16.74 -10.17
N THR A 86 11.31 17.26 -9.99
CA THR A 86 12.32 17.33 -11.06
C THR A 86 12.80 15.94 -11.49
N ASP A 87 13.02 15.04 -10.54
CA ASP A 87 13.39 13.64 -10.83
C ASP A 87 12.25 12.91 -11.54
N ALA A 88 11.02 13.07 -11.04
CA ALA A 88 9.84 12.47 -11.67
C ALA A 88 9.66 12.92 -13.13
N GLN A 89 9.82 14.24 -13.40
CA GLN A 89 9.73 14.76 -14.78
C GLN A 89 10.82 14.19 -15.69
N LYS A 90 12.04 13.98 -15.19
CA LYS A 90 13.11 13.34 -15.97
C LYS A 90 12.83 11.88 -16.27
N LEU A 91 12.23 11.16 -15.31
CA LEU A 91 12.00 9.72 -15.40
C LEU A 91 10.77 9.36 -16.25
N VAL A 92 9.65 10.05 -16.04
CA VAL A 92 8.39 9.77 -16.74
C VAL A 92 7.96 10.85 -17.74
N GLY A 93 8.69 11.97 -17.77
CA GLY A 93 8.51 13.04 -18.74
C GLY A 93 7.38 14.02 -18.44
N GLY A 94 7.46 15.19 -19.09
CA GLY A 94 6.44 16.23 -19.13
C GLY A 94 6.15 16.95 -17.81
N PRO A 95 5.26 17.95 -17.83
CA PRO A 95 4.75 18.55 -16.61
C PRO A 95 3.86 17.56 -15.88
N LEU A 96 4.03 17.49 -14.55
CA LEU A 96 3.32 16.60 -13.67
C LEU A 96 2.63 17.38 -12.56
N ASP A 97 1.47 16.94 -12.15
CA ASP A 97 0.84 17.28 -10.88
C ASP A 97 1.27 16.25 -9.84
N VAL A 98 1.41 16.68 -8.59
CA VAL A 98 1.90 15.84 -7.49
C VAL A 98 0.88 15.78 -6.37
N LYS A 99 0.73 14.61 -5.77
CA LYS A 99 -0.01 14.40 -4.52
C LYS A 99 0.87 13.64 -3.55
N GLU A 100 1.09 14.21 -2.38
CA GLU A 100 1.93 13.65 -1.34
C GLU A 100 1.11 13.29 -0.11
N PHE A 101 1.41 12.13 0.46
CA PHE A 101 0.96 11.71 1.78
C PHE A 101 2.20 11.36 2.60
N VAL A 102 2.45 12.13 3.65
CA VAL A 102 3.64 11.95 4.49
C VAL A 102 3.30 11.43 5.86
N LYS A 103 4.19 10.57 6.39
CA LYS A 103 4.15 10.09 7.76
C LYS A 103 2.81 9.52 8.19
N ILE A 104 2.25 8.67 7.37
CA ILE A 104 1.09 7.90 7.75
C ILE A 104 1.55 6.91 8.83
N PRO A 105 1.08 7.03 10.09
CA PRO A 105 1.46 6.10 11.14
C PRO A 105 1.10 4.67 10.75
N THR A 106 1.99 3.72 11.02
CA THR A 106 1.71 2.31 10.79
C THR A 106 1.40 1.60 12.11
N ALA A 107 0.80 0.41 12.03
CA ALA A 107 0.57 -0.45 13.18
C ALA A 107 1.86 -1.05 13.78
N ASN A 108 3.00 -0.87 13.13
CA ASN A 108 4.28 -1.50 13.46
C ASN A 108 5.05 -0.79 14.59
N GLY A 109 4.44 0.17 15.27
CA GLY A 109 4.96 0.80 16.47
C GLY A 109 5.53 2.21 16.28
N PRO A 110 6.00 2.83 17.36
CA PRO A 110 6.51 4.20 17.32
C PRO A 110 7.71 4.35 16.37
N GLY A 111 7.76 5.45 15.61
CA GLY A 111 8.85 5.75 14.69
C GLY A 111 8.74 5.04 13.33
N THR A 112 7.73 4.20 13.13
CA THR A 112 7.43 3.62 11.82
C THR A 112 6.38 4.46 11.09
N TYR A 113 6.55 4.64 9.79
CA TYR A 113 5.61 5.41 8.98
C TYR A 113 5.67 5.01 7.51
N ASP A 114 4.58 5.30 6.82
CA ASP A 114 4.48 5.22 5.37
C ASP A 114 4.56 6.62 4.76
N SER A 115 5.13 6.70 3.58
CA SER A 115 5.15 7.91 2.77
C SER A 115 4.80 7.55 1.34
N ILE A 116 3.83 8.26 0.77
CA ILE A 116 3.32 8.03 -0.57
C ILE A 116 3.49 9.30 -1.39
N CYS A 117 4.00 9.16 -2.60
CA CYS A 117 4.14 10.24 -3.55
C CYS A 117 3.66 9.80 -4.93
N THR A 118 2.61 10.45 -5.42
CA THR A 118 2.03 10.18 -6.72
C THR A 118 2.21 11.38 -7.63
N TYR A 119 2.81 11.16 -8.78
CA TYR A 119 2.94 12.11 -9.88
C TYR A 119 2.10 11.64 -11.05
N ILE A 120 1.32 12.54 -11.62
CA ILE A 120 0.44 12.26 -12.76
C ILE A 120 0.64 13.33 -13.83
N ALA A 121 0.40 13.00 -15.09
CA ALA A 121 0.40 13.98 -16.17
C ALA A 121 -0.46 15.20 -15.78
N LYS A 122 0.04 16.41 -16.01
CA LYS A 122 -0.63 17.66 -15.62
C LYS A 122 -2.08 17.68 -16.11
N GLY A 123 -3.00 18.04 -15.21
CA GLY A 123 -4.44 18.00 -15.45
C GLY A 123 -5.04 16.60 -15.44
N GLY A 124 -4.26 15.58 -15.05
CA GLY A 124 -4.74 14.21 -14.91
C GLY A 124 -5.64 14.03 -13.68
N ASN A 125 -6.40 12.96 -13.68
CA ASN A 125 -7.30 12.62 -12.58
C ASN A 125 -6.62 11.62 -11.64
N PHE A 126 -6.30 12.05 -10.41
CA PHE A 126 -5.74 11.18 -9.37
C PHE A 126 -6.68 10.06 -8.93
N GLU A 127 -8.00 10.20 -9.12
CA GLU A 127 -8.97 9.16 -8.82
C GLU A 127 -8.93 8.01 -9.84
N ASN A 128 -8.42 8.28 -11.05
CA ASN A 128 -8.23 7.29 -12.10
C ASN A 128 -6.80 7.39 -12.66
N ALA A 129 -5.82 7.31 -11.78
CA ALA A 129 -4.40 7.45 -12.12
C ALA A 129 -3.92 6.41 -13.14
N VAL A 130 -4.51 5.19 -13.14
CA VAL A 130 -4.16 4.11 -14.08
C VAL A 130 -4.48 4.48 -15.52
N ALA A 131 -5.48 5.34 -15.75
CA ALA A 131 -5.83 5.83 -17.08
C ALA A 131 -4.88 6.92 -17.60
N ALA A 132 -4.04 7.50 -16.74
CA ALA A 132 -3.12 8.56 -17.13
C ALA A 132 -2.11 8.09 -18.19
N SER A 133 -1.73 9.00 -19.07
CA SER A 133 -0.66 8.76 -20.07
C SER A 133 0.72 8.67 -19.42
N ARG A 134 0.91 9.33 -18.30
CA ARG A 134 2.12 9.30 -17.46
C ARG A 134 1.74 9.22 -16.00
N LEU A 135 2.40 8.35 -15.29
CA LEU A 135 2.26 8.18 -13.85
C LEU A 135 3.60 7.76 -13.25
N LEU A 136 3.84 8.22 -12.05
CA LEU A 136 4.82 7.66 -11.13
C LEU A 136 4.16 7.62 -9.76
N ASP A 137 4.08 6.43 -9.19
CA ASP A 137 3.61 6.19 -7.83
C ASP A 137 4.73 5.54 -7.03
N VAL A 138 5.01 6.10 -5.88
CA VAL A 138 6.06 5.64 -4.95
C VAL A 138 5.45 5.53 -3.58
N THR A 139 5.37 4.33 -3.06
CA THR A 139 5.02 4.06 -1.66
C THR A 139 6.25 3.53 -0.95
N LEU A 140 6.65 4.17 0.15
CA LEU A 140 7.77 3.75 0.98
C LEU A 140 7.29 3.50 2.41
N HIS A 141 7.74 2.39 2.97
CA HIS A 141 7.56 1.99 4.36
C HIS A 141 8.89 2.14 5.08
N PHE A 142 8.89 2.88 6.17
CA PHE A 142 10.06 3.08 7.04
C PHE A 142 9.82 2.35 8.35
N LEU A 143 10.59 1.29 8.59
CA LEU A 143 10.45 0.44 9.76
C LEU A 143 11.66 0.55 10.69
N ASN A 144 11.53 -0.03 11.88
CA ASN A 144 12.58 0.00 12.89
C ASN A 144 13.67 -1.05 12.65
N SER A 145 13.33 -2.17 11.97
CA SER A 145 14.27 -3.26 11.71
C SER A 145 14.18 -3.82 10.29
N ALA A 146 15.29 -4.39 9.82
CA ALA A 146 15.34 -5.08 8.55
C ALA A 146 14.57 -6.42 8.57
N ASP A 147 14.55 -7.11 9.70
CA ASP A 147 13.83 -8.38 9.85
C ASP A 147 12.31 -8.18 9.75
N GLU A 148 11.80 -7.10 10.35
CA GLU A 148 10.41 -6.71 10.24
C GLU A 148 10.06 -6.38 8.78
N MET A 149 10.89 -5.59 8.10
CA MET A 149 10.69 -5.25 6.69
C MET A 149 10.72 -6.50 5.79
N LYS A 150 11.64 -7.42 6.04
CA LYS A 150 11.72 -8.69 5.34
C LYS A 150 10.43 -9.51 5.51
N SER A 151 9.90 -9.59 6.75
CA SER A 151 8.66 -10.31 7.04
C SER A 151 7.46 -9.71 6.30
N ILE A 152 7.33 -8.37 6.27
CA ILE A 152 6.29 -7.67 5.51
C ILE A 152 6.44 -7.94 4.01
N TYR A 153 7.65 -7.87 3.47
CA TYR A 153 7.91 -8.16 2.07
C TYR A 153 7.52 -9.60 1.70
N GLU A 154 7.91 -10.58 2.50
CA GLU A 154 7.59 -11.98 2.26
C GLU A 154 6.07 -12.23 2.32
N GLY A 155 5.37 -11.64 3.28
CA GLY A 155 3.91 -11.69 3.37
C GLY A 155 3.20 -11.01 2.19
N SER A 156 3.77 -9.95 1.65
CA SER A 156 3.20 -9.22 0.52
C SER A 156 3.11 -10.05 -0.77
N ILE A 157 4.03 -11.00 -0.98
CA ILE A 157 4.03 -11.86 -2.18
C ILE A 157 2.75 -12.68 -2.27
N ASP A 158 2.34 -13.31 -1.17
CA ASP A 158 1.12 -14.13 -1.15
C ASP A 158 -0.12 -13.27 -1.27
N GLN A 159 -0.11 -12.10 -0.66
CA GLN A 159 -1.16 -11.11 -0.78
C GLN A 159 -1.35 -10.66 -2.24
N TYR A 160 -0.29 -10.32 -2.95
CA TYR A 160 -0.37 -9.98 -4.37
C TYR A 160 -0.80 -11.16 -5.26
N ARG A 161 -0.41 -12.40 -4.91
CA ARG A 161 -0.91 -13.60 -5.61
C ARG A 161 -2.43 -13.74 -5.48
N GLN A 162 -2.95 -13.54 -4.28
CA GLN A 162 -4.40 -13.58 -4.04
C GLN A 162 -5.12 -12.46 -4.81
N MET A 163 -4.57 -11.24 -4.81
CA MET A 163 -5.13 -10.13 -5.59
C MET A 163 -5.15 -10.42 -7.09
N ALA A 164 -4.09 -11.01 -7.63
CA ALA A 164 -4.02 -11.35 -9.05
C ALA A 164 -5.11 -12.36 -9.48
N GLN A 165 -5.67 -13.12 -8.53
CA GLN A 165 -6.75 -14.08 -8.76
C GLN A 165 -8.15 -13.48 -8.59
N ALA A 166 -8.27 -12.32 -7.92
CA ALA A 166 -9.56 -11.70 -7.67
C ALA A 166 -10.18 -11.16 -8.98
N PRO A 167 -11.49 -11.38 -9.23
CA PRO A 167 -12.13 -11.07 -10.51
C PRO A 167 -12.09 -9.58 -10.88
N ASP A 168 -12.14 -8.69 -9.90
CA ASP A 168 -12.20 -7.23 -10.09
C ASP A 168 -10.92 -6.50 -9.65
N ALA A 169 -9.82 -7.25 -9.45
CA ALA A 169 -8.56 -6.66 -9.01
C ALA A 169 -7.88 -5.86 -10.13
N PRO A 170 -7.21 -4.75 -9.79
CA PRO A 170 -6.49 -3.92 -10.75
C PRO A 170 -5.31 -4.64 -11.43
N PHE A 171 -4.80 -5.70 -10.80
CA PHE A 171 -3.73 -6.57 -11.31
C PHE A 171 -4.23 -7.99 -11.62
N LYS A 172 -5.49 -8.12 -12.05
CA LYS A 172 -6.05 -9.41 -12.46
C LYS A 172 -5.15 -10.10 -13.49
N ASN A 173 -4.88 -11.37 -13.26
CA ASN A 173 -3.99 -12.20 -14.08
C ASN A 173 -2.55 -11.66 -14.17
N ALA A 174 -2.10 -10.89 -13.16
CA ALA A 174 -0.72 -10.45 -13.12
C ALA A 174 0.24 -11.63 -13.01
N THR A 175 1.34 -11.56 -13.73
CA THR A 175 2.50 -12.42 -13.49
C THR A 175 3.35 -11.80 -12.40
N ILE A 176 3.82 -12.64 -11.45
CA ILE A 176 4.70 -12.23 -10.36
C ILE A 176 6.04 -12.92 -10.55
N THR A 177 7.10 -12.13 -10.73
CA THR A 177 8.44 -12.63 -11.01
C THR A 177 9.45 -11.95 -10.11
N SER A 178 10.33 -12.72 -9.47
CA SER A 178 11.46 -12.17 -8.71
C SER A 178 12.46 -11.51 -9.67
N ILE A 179 13.03 -10.40 -9.24
CA ILE A 179 14.06 -9.67 -9.98
C ILE A 179 15.26 -9.38 -9.08
N ASP A 180 16.46 -9.57 -9.62
CA ASP A 180 17.71 -9.35 -8.90
C ASP A 180 18.29 -7.95 -9.14
N GLY A 181 19.15 -7.50 -8.20
CA GLY A 181 19.83 -6.20 -8.33
C GLY A 181 19.01 -4.99 -7.92
N PHE A 182 17.91 -5.20 -7.21
CA PHE A 182 17.01 -4.15 -6.73
C PHE A 182 16.77 -4.27 -5.23
N GLY A 183 17.65 -3.65 -4.42
CA GLY A 183 17.63 -3.79 -2.97
C GLY A 183 18.11 -5.16 -2.50
N ASP A 184 17.66 -5.59 -1.33
CA ASP A 184 17.95 -6.92 -0.80
C ASP A 184 17.13 -7.99 -1.51
N LYS A 185 15.87 -7.68 -1.80
CA LYS A 185 15.00 -8.46 -2.70
C LYS A 185 13.96 -7.57 -3.37
N ALA A 186 13.52 -7.99 -4.55
CA ALA A 186 12.41 -7.38 -5.24
C ALA A 186 11.63 -8.42 -6.08
N PHE A 187 10.37 -8.13 -6.30
CA PHE A 187 9.56 -8.81 -7.31
C PHE A 187 8.75 -7.81 -8.12
N VAL A 188 8.42 -8.20 -9.33
CA VAL A 188 7.59 -7.40 -10.23
C VAL A 188 6.25 -8.10 -10.45
N LEU A 189 5.18 -7.29 -10.44
CA LEU A 189 3.87 -7.67 -10.96
C LEU A 189 3.70 -7.01 -12.32
N GLU A 190 3.36 -7.80 -13.33
CA GLU A 190 2.99 -7.30 -14.65
C GLU A 190 1.58 -7.75 -15.00
N ALA A 191 0.73 -6.81 -15.40
CA ALA A 191 -0.63 -7.08 -15.85
C ALA A 191 -0.95 -6.28 -17.11
N VAL A 192 -1.79 -6.85 -17.99
CA VAL A 192 -2.36 -6.12 -19.12
C VAL A 192 -3.42 -5.17 -18.59
N THR A 193 -3.15 -3.86 -18.62
CA THR A 193 -4.06 -2.82 -18.11
C THR A 193 -4.84 -2.11 -19.22
N ASP A 194 -4.43 -2.29 -20.46
CA ASP A 194 -5.18 -1.85 -21.63
C ASP A 194 -5.31 -3.02 -22.64
N PRO A 195 -6.43 -3.75 -22.62
CA PRO A 195 -6.63 -4.89 -23.52
C PRO A 195 -6.65 -4.52 -25.01
N LYS A 196 -6.97 -3.26 -25.35
CA LYS A 196 -7.05 -2.81 -26.75
C LYS A 196 -5.66 -2.65 -27.37
N THR A 197 -4.71 -2.16 -26.60
CA THR A 197 -3.34 -1.96 -27.06
C THR A 197 -2.38 -3.06 -26.61
N GLY A 198 -2.81 -3.92 -25.68
CA GLY A 198 -1.95 -4.91 -25.05
C GLY A 198 -0.95 -4.29 -24.05
N TYR A 199 -1.13 -3.02 -23.66
CA TYR A 199 -0.24 -2.33 -22.75
C TYR A 199 -0.20 -3.02 -21.39
N LYS A 200 1.03 -3.30 -20.92
CA LYS A 200 1.28 -3.90 -19.62
C LYS A 200 1.77 -2.85 -18.64
N SER A 201 1.10 -2.76 -17.51
CA SER A 201 1.63 -2.02 -16.34
C SER A 201 2.49 -2.92 -15.48
N ALA A 202 3.51 -2.34 -14.88
CA ALA A 202 4.39 -3.02 -13.93
C ALA A 202 4.39 -2.28 -12.59
N LEU A 203 4.32 -3.05 -11.51
CA LEU A 203 4.56 -2.61 -10.15
C LEU A 203 5.73 -3.42 -9.61
N ILE A 204 6.74 -2.76 -9.07
CA ILE A 204 7.84 -3.44 -8.38
C ILE A 204 7.69 -3.24 -6.88
N VAL A 205 7.70 -4.34 -6.14
CA VAL A 205 7.76 -4.35 -4.68
C VAL A 205 9.18 -4.73 -4.28
N PHE A 206 9.77 -4.02 -3.34
CA PHE A 206 11.17 -4.19 -2.95
C PHE A 206 11.38 -3.91 -1.47
N TYR A 207 12.53 -4.34 -0.95
CA TYR A 207 13.08 -3.79 0.28
C TYR A 207 14.61 -3.69 0.23
N LYS A 208 15.17 -2.78 1.05
CA LYS A 208 16.59 -2.59 1.32
C LYS A 208 16.75 -2.21 2.79
N GLY A 209 17.37 -3.08 3.57
CA GLY A 209 17.47 -2.89 5.01
C GLY A 209 16.09 -2.73 5.66
N LYS A 210 15.88 -1.63 6.37
CA LYS A 210 14.63 -1.30 7.07
C LYS A 210 13.65 -0.46 6.26
N VAL A 211 13.93 -0.21 4.99
CA VAL A 211 13.06 0.53 4.07
C VAL A 211 12.57 -0.42 2.98
N GLY A 212 11.29 -0.40 2.71
CA GLY A 212 10.69 -1.15 1.61
C GLY A 212 9.53 -0.39 1.02
N GLY A 213 8.87 -1.01 0.06
CA GLY A 213 7.70 -0.40 -0.54
C GLY A 213 7.42 -0.87 -1.95
N SER A 214 6.67 -0.06 -2.68
CA SER A 214 6.30 -0.32 -4.06
C SER A 214 6.50 0.88 -4.96
N VAL A 215 6.82 0.60 -6.22
CA VAL A 215 7.02 1.61 -7.27
C VAL A 215 6.27 1.16 -8.52
N GLY A 216 5.41 2.04 -9.02
CA GLY A 216 4.76 1.89 -10.32
C GLY A 216 5.00 3.13 -11.17
N ALA A 217 5.54 2.97 -12.37
CA ALA A 217 5.79 4.08 -13.25
C ALA A 217 5.48 3.70 -14.70
N TRP A 218 4.85 4.63 -15.43
CA TRP A 218 4.66 4.48 -16.86
C TRP A 218 4.58 5.82 -17.59
N LYS A 219 4.95 5.73 -18.83
CA LYS A 219 4.85 6.78 -19.83
C LYS A 219 4.39 6.10 -21.12
N LYS A 220 3.09 6.07 -21.35
CA LYS A 220 2.53 5.40 -22.52
C LYS A 220 2.99 6.08 -23.82
N PRO A 221 3.32 5.33 -24.87
CA PRO A 221 3.21 3.87 -25.00
C PRO A 221 4.46 3.08 -24.55
N ASP A 222 5.44 3.71 -23.90
CA ASP A 222 6.71 3.10 -23.49
C ASP A 222 6.48 1.94 -22.48
N SER A 223 7.46 1.04 -22.37
CA SER A 223 7.42 -0.07 -21.41
C SER A 223 7.34 0.43 -19.97
N SER A 224 6.29 0.03 -19.27
CA SER A 224 6.14 0.32 -17.84
C SER A 224 7.24 -0.32 -17.02
N LEU A 225 7.65 -1.55 -17.32
CA LEU A 225 8.66 -2.28 -16.56
C LEU A 225 10.01 -1.56 -16.55
N GLU A 226 10.50 -1.13 -17.71
CA GLU A 226 11.81 -0.46 -17.79
C GLU A 226 11.76 0.92 -17.14
N THR A 227 10.66 1.64 -17.30
CA THR A 227 10.45 2.93 -16.61
C THR A 227 10.43 2.73 -15.10
N THR A 228 9.70 1.74 -14.59
CA THR A 228 9.61 1.42 -13.17
C THR A 228 10.97 1.00 -12.60
N LYS A 229 11.73 0.17 -13.32
CA LYS A 229 13.10 -0.20 -12.93
C LYS A 229 14.03 1.02 -12.84
N ALA A 230 13.92 1.96 -13.78
CA ALA A 230 14.74 3.18 -13.76
C ALA A 230 14.43 4.03 -12.51
N VAL A 231 13.14 4.19 -12.18
CA VAL A 231 12.72 4.88 -10.95
C VAL A 231 13.25 4.17 -9.71
N LEU A 232 13.12 2.85 -9.64
CA LEU A 232 13.60 2.10 -8.46
C LEU A 232 15.12 2.20 -8.28
N ARG A 233 15.91 2.16 -9.36
CA ARG A 233 17.37 2.41 -9.27
C ARG A 233 17.67 3.79 -8.70
N HIS A 234 16.91 4.82 -9.12
CA HIS A 234 17.04 6.17 -8.58
C HIS A 234 16.73 6.21 -7.07
N ILE A 235 15.64 5.57 -6.64
CA ILE A 235 15.27 5.46 -5.22
C ILE A 235 16.38 4.77 -4.43
N LEU A 236 16.83 3.60 -4.88
CA LEU A 236 17.84 2.79 -4.18
C LEU A 236 19.19 3.49 -4.07
N SER A 237 19.51 4.40 -4.99
CA SER A 237 20.74 5.22 -4.92
C SER A 237 20.70 6.29 -3.84
N LYS A 238 19.50 6.66 -3.35
CA LYS A 238 19.28 7.69 -2.32
C LYS A 238 18.93 7.09 -0.95
N LEU A 239 18.59 5.79 -0.90
CA LEU A 239 18.38 5.11 0.37
C LEU A 239 19.73 4.76 1.01
N PRO A 240 19.84 4.91 2.36
CA PRO A 240 21.05 4.57 3.10
C PRO A 240 21.42 3.09 3.00
#